data_a44abb32667423479681fac24457ceda
#
_entry.id   a44abb32667423479681fac24457ceda
#
_cell.length_a   1.000
_cell.length_b   1.000
_cell.length_c   1.000
_cell.angle_alpha   90.00
_cell.angle_beta   90.00
_cell.angle_gamma   90.00
#
_symmetry.space_group_name_H-M   'P 1'
#
loop_
_entity.id
_entity.type
_entity.pdbx_description
1 polymer ?
#
loop_
_entity_poly.entity_id
_entity_poly.type
_entity_poly.pdbx_seq_one_letter_code
_entity_poly.pdbx_strand_id
1 'polypeptide(L)'
;MKALIVFSSWFGHNRAIASLLASELRQHGMSVDILPDARVAPGRVASYDLLILGSYTHNGRAGHRLRALIEHIAPRQLQRLSVAVFGTQVVESPSYHHPGGVDDLEACLAARGCDLAVAPLRIGRNRLGRFTSRLGLSASERATIRAFAAELWDASVPALLI
;
A
#
# COMPACT_ATOMS: atom_id res chain seq x y z
N MET A 1 -18.17 1.61 4.03
CA MET A 1 -16.79 2.11 3.93
C MET A 1 -16.24 1.74 2.58
N LYS A 2 -15.57 2.68 1.92
CA LYS A 2 -15.05 2.53 0.56
C LYS A 2 -13.54 2.74 0.55
N ALA A 3 -12.79 1.74 0.05
CA ALA A 3 -11.34 1.77 -0.05
C ALA A 3 -10.87 1.88 -1.50
N LEU A 4 -9.78 2.60 -1.72
CA LEU A 4 -9.04 2.65 -2.97
C LEU A 4 -7.63 2.10 -2.76
N ILE A 5 -7.26 1.08 -3.50
CA ILE A 5 -5.89 0.58 -3.55
C ILE A 5 -5.25 1.08 -4.84
N VAL A 6 -4.19 1.85 -4.72
CA VAL A 6 -3.38 2.35 -5.84
C VAL A 6 -2.00 1.72 -5.76
N PHE A 7 -1.55 1.10 -6.83
CA PHE A 7 -0.26 0.43 -6.83
C PHE A 7 0.57 0.75 -8.07
N SER A 8 1.87 0.78 -7.89
CA SER A 8 2.86 0.68 -8.97
C SER A 8 3.55 -0.69 -8.91
N SER A 9 3.70 -1.33 -10.06
CA SER A 9 4.28 -2.68 -10.14
C SER A 9 5.01 -2.90 -11.46
N TRP A 10 6.28 -3.31 -11.40
CA TRP A 10 7.04 -3.69 -12.58
C TRP A 10 6.91 -5.17 -12.92
N PHE A 11 6.91 -6.03 -11.88
CA PHE A 11 6.94 -7.48 -12.04
C PHE A 11 5.65 -8.18 -11.56
N GLY A 12 4.60 -7.43 -11.29
CA GLY A 12 3.31 -7.98 -10.88
C GLY A 12 3.17 -8.32 -9.38
N HIS A 13 4.21 -8.18 -8.56
CA HIS A 13 4.16 -8.50 -7.12
C HIS A 13 3.18 -7.60 -6.36
N ASN A 14 3.30 -6.28 -6.53
CA ASN A 14 2.39 -5.34 -5.86
C ASN A 14 0.95 -5.49 -6.36
N ARG A 15 0.76 -5.91 -7.60
CA ARG A 15 -0.56 -6.27 -8.12
C ARG A 15 -1.15 -7.48 -7.39
N ALA A 16 -0.35 -8.51 -7.17
CA ALA A 16 -0.78 -9.71 -6.44
C ALA A 16 -1.11 -9.38 -4.98
N ILE A 17 -0.29 -8.56 -4.32
CA ILE A 17 -0.55 -8.07 -2.96
C ILE A 17 -1.85 -7.27 -2.92
N ALA A 18 -2.02 -6.30 -3.82
CA ALA A 18 -3.21 -5.47 -3.92
C ALA A 18 -4.48 -6.31 -4.13
N SER A 19 -4.42 -7.33 -4.98
CA SER A 19 -5.54 -8.22 -5.26
C SER A 19 -5.94 -9.05 -4.04
N LEU A 20 -4.98 -9.61 -3.32
CA LEU A 20 -5.26 -10.37 -2.09
C LEU A 20 -5.80 -9.44 -1.00
N LEU A 21 -5.16 -8.30 -0.78
CA LEU A 21 -5.60 -7.31 0.19
C LEU A 21 -7.05 -6.84 -0.07
N ALA A 22 -7.39 -6.56 -1.34
CA ALA A 22 -8.75 -6.22 -1.71
C ALA A 22 -9.75 -7.34 -1.43
N SER A 23 -9.37 -8.60 -1.70
CA SER A 23 -10.20 -9.76 -1.41
C SER A 23 -10.49 -9.89 0.08
N GLU A 24 -9.48 -9.74 0.93
CA GLU A 24 -9.63 -9.81 2.38
C GLU A 24 -10.49 -8.66 2.93
N LEU A 25 -10.25 -7.42 2.48
CA LEU A 25 -11.05 -6.27 2.89
C LEU A 25 -12.52 -6.38 2.45
N ARG A 26 -12.78 -6.95 1.26
CA ARG A 26 -14.15 -7.21 0.80
C ARG A 26 -14.85 -8.27 1.65
N GLN A 27 -14.15 -9.29 2.14
CA GLN A 27 -14.71 -10.28 3.07
C GLN A 27 -15.14 -9.63 4.40
N HIS A 28 -14.47 -8.56 4.81
CA HIS A 28 -14.86 -7.73 5.94
C HIS A 28 -15.99 -6.74 5.63
N GLY A 29 -16.52 -6.72 4.40
CA GLY A 29 -17.64 -5.87 4.00
C GLY A 29 -17.28 -4.49 3.43
N MET A 30 -15.99 -4.23 3.13
CA MET A 30 -15.59 -3.02 2.43
C MET A 30 -15.89 -3.09 0.93
N SER A 31 -16.28 -1.96 0.36
CA SER A 31 -16.22 -1.75 -1.09
C SER A 31 -14.80 -1.35 -1.47
N VAL A 32 -14.14 -2.11 -2.35
CA VAL A 32 -12.72 -1.88 -2.67
C VAL A 32 -12.53 -1.78 -4.17
N ASP A 33 -11.97 -0.65 -4.61
CA ASP A 33 -11.48 -0.45 -5.98
C ASP A 33 -9.95 -0.63 -6.00
N ILE A 34 -9.43 -1.24 -7.07
CA ILE A 34 -7.99 -1.43 -7.30
C ILE A 34 -7.62 -0.77 -8.60
N LEU A 35 -6.65 0.14 -8.58
CA LEU A 35 -6.20 0.85 -9.77
C LEU A 35 -4.67 0.91 -9.84
N PRO A 36 -4.08 0.72 -11.03
CA PRO A 36 -2.68 1.06 -11.22
C PRO A 36 -2.49 2.59 -11.12
N ASP A 37 -1.33 3.01 -10.66
CA ASP A 37 -0.99 4.42 -10.43
C ASP A 37 -1.20 5.32 -11.66
N ALA A 38 -1.02 4.77 -12.86
CA ALA A 38 -1.21 5.48 -14.13
C ALA A 38 -2.68 5.90 -14.40
N ARG A 39 -3.65 5.35 -13.65
CA ARG A 39 -5.09 5.55 -13.89
C ARG A 39 -5.79 6.36 -12.81
N VAL A 40 -5.05 6.92 -11.87
CA VAL A 40 -5.63 7.65 -10.73
C VAL A 40 -5.38 9.13 -10.86
N ALA A 41 -6.46 9.90 -10.99
CA ALA A 41 -6.42 11.34 -10.82
C ALA A 41 -6.57 11.71 -9.34
N PRO A 42 -5.87 12.76 -8.84
CA PRO A 42 -5.94 13.16 -7.42
C PRO A 42 -7.36 13.40 -6.91
N GLY A 43 -8.22 14.01 -7.71
CA GLY A 43 -9.61 14.29 -7.35
C GLY A 43 -10.47 13.04 -7.12
N ARG A 44 -10.09 11.89 -7.70
CA ARG A 44 -10.82 10.63 -7.53
C ARG A 44 -10.77 10.13 -6.08
N VAL A 45 -9.73 10.45 -5.36
CA VAL A 45 -9.51 10.01 -3.98
C VAL A 45 -10.59 10.54 -3.02
N ALA A 46 -11.24 11.65 -3.38
CA ALA A 46 -12.27 12.30 -2.55
C ALA A 46 -13.50 11.41 -2.23
N SER A 47 -13.75 10.38 -3.03
CA SER A 47 -14.91 9.50 -2.87
C SER A 47 -14.64 8.25 -2.03
N TYR A 48 -13.47 8.18 -1.37
CA TYR A 48 -13.05 7.05 -0.55
C TYR A 48 -12.81 7.45 0.89
N ASP A 49 -12.92 6.48 1.79
CA ASP A 49 -12.66 6.62 3.22
C ASP A 49 -11.23 6.16 3.56
N LEU A 50 -10.72 5.19 2.79
CA LEU A 50 -9.42 4.57 2.97
C LEU A 50 -8.63 4.60 1.67
N LEU A 51 -7.39 5.06 1.72
CA LEU A 51 -6.42 5.06 0.62
C LEU A 51 -5.25 4.14 0.97
N ILE A 52 -5.00 3.14 0.14
CA ILE A 52 -3.89 2.21 0.31
C ILE A 52 -2.95 2.37 -0.87
N LEU A 53 -1.69 2.70 -0.60
CA LEU A 53 -0.68 2.96 -1.61
C LEU A 53 0.37 1.84 -1.63
N GLY A 54 0.55 1.22 -2.77
CA GLY A 54 1.52 0.14 -2.96
C GLY A 54 2.63 0.49 -3.94
N SER A 55 3.90 0.38 -3.51
CA SER A 55 5.04 0.71 -4.35
C SER A 55 6.10 -0.38 -4.42
N TYR A 56 6.75 -0.45 -5.58
CA TYR A 56 8.07 -1.06 -5.69
C TYR A 56 9.14 -0.10 -5.17
N THR A 57 10.34 -0.62 -4.99
CA THR A 57 11.52 0.19 -4.69
C THR A 57 12.39 0.31 -5.94
N HIS A 58 12.69 1.54 -6.34
CA HIS A 58 13.65 1.85 -7.38
C HIS A 58 14.61 2.94 -6.89
N ASN A 59 15.90 2.61 -6.77
CA ASN A 59 16.92 3.52 -6.22
C ASN A 59 16.52 4.13 -4.86
N GLY A 60 15.95 3.32 -3.97
CA GLY A 60 15.50 3.73 -2.65
C GLY A 60 14.22 4.58 -2.63
N ARG A 61 13.55 4.74 -3.77
CA ARG A 61 12.35 5.59 -3.90
C ARG A 61 11.13 4.81 -4.35
N ALA A 62 9.98 5.35 -4.04
CA ALA A 62 8.70 4.90 -4.55
C ALA A 62 8.50 5.27 -6.03
N GLY A 63 7.51 4.65 -6.65
CA GLY A 63 7.08 5.01 -8.00
C GLY A 63 6.73 6.48 -8.10
N HIS A 64 7.28 7.18 -9.11
CA HIS A 64 7.13 8.63 -9.26
C HIS A 64 5.67 9.09 -9.39
N ARG A 65 4.80 8.25 -9.96
CA ARG A 65 3.36 8.57 -10.09
C ARG A 65 2.63 8.53 -8.75
N LEU A 66 3.00 7.60 -7.86
CA LEU A 66 2.45 7.57 -6.50
C LEU A 66 2.89 8.79 -5.69
N ARG A 67 4.16 9.18 -5.82
CA ARG A 67 4.66 10.41 -5.19
C ARG A 67 3.91 11.64 -5.70
N ALA A 68 3.76 11.75 -7.02
CA ALA A 68 3.00 12.83 -7.64
C ALA A 68 1.52 12.83 -7.19
N LEU A 69 0.90 11.65 -7.06
CA LEU A 69 -0.46 11.54 -6.53
C LEU A 69 -0.56 12.12 -5.11
N ILE A 70 0.34 11.74 -4.21
CA ILE A 70 0.39 12.28 -2.83
C ILE A 70 0.54 13.81 -2.85
N GLU A 71 1.43 14.33 -3.69
CA GLU A 71 1.69 15.77 -3.80
C GLU A 71 0.46 16.56 -4.28
N HIS A 72 -0.38 15.97 -5.13
CA HIS A 72 -1.53 16.65 -5.74
C HIS A 72 -2.86 16.42 -5.01
N ILE A 73 -2.94 15.52 -4.05
CA ILE A 73 -4.14 15.42 -3.18
C ILE A 73 -4.19 16.67 -2.29
N ALA A 74 -5.35 17.32 -2.22
CA ALA A 74 -5.54 18.48 -1.36
C ALA A 74 -5.26 18.13 0.11
N PRO A 75 -4.55 18.96 0.90
CA PRO A 75 -4.19 18.66 2.29
C PRO A 75 -5.38 18.30 3.17
N ARG A 76 -6.49 19.04 3.06
CA ARG A 76 -7.72 18.77 3.82
C ARG A 76 -8.34 17.42 3.47
N GLN A 77 -8.18 16.97 2.24
CA GLN A 77 -8.67 15.69 1.77
C GLN A 77 -7.80 14.56 2.32
N LEU A 78 -6.48 14.71 2.24
CA LEU A 78 -5.54 13.74 2.78
C LEU A 78 -5.72 13.53 4.29
N GLN A 79 -6.00 14.59 5.06
CA GLN A 79 -6.26 14.53 6.49
C GLN A 79 -7.57 13.82 6.87
N ARG A 80 -8.52 13.70 5.95
CA ARG A 80 -9.79 13.00 6.17
C ARG A 80 -9.74 11.51 5.85
N LEU A 81 -8.73 11.09 5.11
CA LEU A 81 -8.54 9.71 4.70
C LEU A 81 -7.80 8.93 5.78
N SER A 82 -8.23 7.70 6.02
CA SER A 82 -7.33 6.70 6.56
C SER A 82 -6.34 6.32 5.47
N VAL A 83 -5.05 6.32 5.76
CA VAL A 83 -4.02 6.01 4.76
C VAL A 83 -3.15 4.87 5.24
N ALA A 84 -2.87 3.93 4.34
CA ALA A 84 -1.94 2.83 4.58
C ALA A 84 -0.99 2.65 3.40
N VAL A 85 0.15 2.04 3.64
CA VAL A 85 1.15 1.77 2.60
C VAL A 85 1.63 0.33 2.64
N PHE A 86 1.94 -0.22 1.48
CA PHE A 86 2.61 -1.50 1.35
C PHE A 86 3.65 -1.45 0.23
N GLY A 87 4.55 -2.42 0.22
CA GLY A 87 5.49 -2.51 -0.88
C GLY A 87 6.40 -3.72 -0.81
N THR A 88 7.10 -3.92 -1.91
CA THR A 88 8.13 -4.92 -2.04
C THR A 88 9.50 -4.26 -2.05
N GLN A 89 10.45 -4.88 -1.37
CA GLN A 89 11.84 -4.45 -1.35
C GLN A 89 12.78 -5.64 -1.53
N VAL A 90 13.95 -5.41 -2.09
CA VAL A 90 14.99 -6.42 -2.15
C VAL A 90 15.74 -6.42 -0.83
N VAL A 91 15.75 -7.57 -0.15
CA VAL A 91 16.54 -7.78 1.05
C VAL A 91 17.84 -8.45 0.63
N GLU A 92 18.94 -7.70 0.69
CA GLU A 92 20.27 -8.22 0.36
C GLU A 92 20.96 -8.87 1.57
N SER A 93 20.64 -8.39 2.78
CA SER A 93 21.16 -8.92 4.04
C SER A 93 20.20 -8.53 5.18
N PRO A 94 20.04 -9.38 6.20
CA PRO A 94 19.25 -9.05 7.39
C PRO A 94 19.74 -7.82 8.16
N SER A 95 21.02 -7.45 7.97
CA SER A 95 21.67 -6.34 8.67
C SER A 95 21.73 -5.04 7.85
N TYR A 96 21.22 -5.01 6.62
CA TYR A 96 21.32 -3.84 5.74
C TYR A 96 19.94 -3.38 5.27
N HIS A 97 19.41 -2.38 5.94
CA HIS A 97 18.19 -1.69 5.54
C HIS A 97 18.53 -0.52 4.63
N HIS A 98 18.39 -0.72 3.32
CA HIS A 98 18.27 0.42 2.42
C HIS A 98 16.87 1.02 2.55
N PRO A 99 16.73 2.34 2.62
CA PRO A 99 15.43 2.98 2.46
C PRO A 99 14.77 2.49 1.17
N GLY A 100 13.53 2.04 1.29
CA GLY A 100 12.77 1.50 0.18
C GLY A 100 11.63 2.42 -0.27
N GLY A 101 10.87 1.97 -1.25
CA GLY A 101 9.71 2.71 -1.74
C GLY A 101 8.64 2.94 -0.67
N VAL A 102 8.51 2.03 0.29
CA VAL A 102 7.59 2.19 1.43
C VAL A 102 8.06 3.34 2.32
N ASP A 103 9.36 3.40 2.66
CA ASP A 103 9.93 4.46 3.49
C ASP A 103 9.79 5.83 2.82
N ASP A 104 9.95 5.88 1.51
CA ASP A 104 9.77 7.10 0.71
C ASP A 104 8.29 7.55 0.69
N LEU A 105 7.33 6.63 0.59
CA LEU A 105 5.90 6.95 0.70
C LEU A 105 5.54 7.45 2.10
N GLU A 106 6.06 6.83 3.16
CA GLU A 106 5.88 7.29 4.53
C GLU A 106 6.40 8.72 4.70
N ALA A 107 7.61 9.02 4.20
CA ALA A 107 8.20 10.35 4.27
C ALA A 107 7.36 11.39 3.49
N CYS A 108 6.89 11.05 2.29
CA CYS A 108 6.03 11.92 1.50
C CYS A 108 4.70 12.23 2.21
N LEU A 109 4.08 11.24 2.85
CA LEU A 109 2.83 11.40 3.60
C LEU A 109 3.05 12.21 4.86
N ALA A 110 4.10 11.91 5.63
CA ALA A 110 4.45 12.66 6.85
C ALA A 110 4.74 14.14 6.55
N ALA A 111 5.43 14.44 5.45
CA ALA A 111 5.66 15.82 5.00
C ALA A 111 4.37 16.59 4.66
N ARG A 112 3.27 15.86 4.44
CA ARG A 112 1.92 16.40 4.20
C ARG A 112 1.03 16.38 5.45
N GLY A 113 1.59 16.04 6.61
CA GLY A 113 0.86 15.93 7.88
C GLY A 113 -0.13 14.76 7.93
N CYS A 114 0.15 13.69 7.19
CA CYS A 114 -0.68 12.49 7.15
C CYS A 114 0.01 11.34 7.89
N ASP A 115 -0.62 10.88 8.96
CA ASP A 115 -0.20 9.69 9.69
C ASP A 115 -0.81 8.43 9.07
N LEU A 116 -0.10 7.33 9.15
CA LEU A 116 -0.61 6.04 8.69
C LEU A 116 -1.58 5.43 9.71
N ALA A 117 -2.64 4.79 9.20
CA ALA A 117 -3.63 4.10 10.02
C ALA A 117 -3.06 2.89 10.75
N VAL A 118 -2.11 2.20 10.12
CA VAL A 118 -1.40 1.03 10.66
C VAL A 118 0.06 1.05 10.23
N ALA A 119 0.89 0.23 10.86
CA ALA A 119 2.28 0.04 10.44
C ALA A 119 2.36 -0.43 8.97
N PRO A 120 3.32 0.05 8.18
CA PRO A 120 3.41 -0.31 6.77
C PRO A 120 3.68 -1.80 6.55
N LEU A 121 3.08 -2.37 5.50
CA LEU A 121 3.37 -3.73 5.07
C LEU A 121 4.60 -3.74 4.16
N ARG A 122 5.66 -4.43 4.59
CA ARG A 122 6.89 -4.64 3.81
C ARG A 122 7.05 -6.11 3.49
N ILE A 123 7.09 -6.44 2.20
CA ILE A 123 7.38 -7.78 1.71
C ILE A 123 8.81 -7.80 1.18
N GLY A 124 9.71 -8.44 1.93
CA GLY A 124 11.11 -8.62 1.53
C GLY A 124 11.25 -9.77 0.54
N ARG A 125 12.02 -9.56 -0.53
CA ARG A 125 12.38 -10.59 -1.51
C ARG A 125 13.88 -10.58 -1.77
N ASN A 126 14.48 -11.75 -1.87
CA ASN A 126 15.87 -11.89 -2.30
C ASN A 126 16.00 -11.61 -3.81
N ARG A 127 17.24 -11.42 -4.30
CA ARG A 127 17.50 -11.16 -5.73
C ARG A 127 16.94 -12.23 -6.66
N LEU A 128 17.00 -13.50 -6.27
CA LEU A 128 16.44 -14.62 -7.03
C LEU A 128 14.91 -14.58 -7.05
N GLY A 129 14.27 -14.13 -5.98
CA GLY A 129 12.83 -13.94 -5.88
C GLY A 129 12.24 -12.91 -6.84
N ARG A 130 13.08 -12.01 -7.39
CA ARG A 130 12.66 -11.08 -8.46
C ARG A 130 12.23 -11.82 -9.73
N PHE A 131 12.87 -12.93 -10.04
CA PHE A 131 12.61 -13.72 -11.24
C PHE A 131 11.53 -14.79 -11.03
N THR A 132 11.21 -15.11 -9.78
CA THR A 132 10.16 -16.10 -9.43
C THR A 132 8.76 -15.48 -9.29
N SER A 133 8.57 -14.26 -9.78
CA SER A 133 7.26 -13.57 -9.78
C SER A 133 6.15 -14.37 -10.45
N ARG A 134 6.50 -15.30 -11.33
CA ARG A 134 5.56 -16.25 -11.96
C ARG A 134 4.95 -17.26 -10.97
N LEU A 135 5.54 -17.44 -9.79
CA LEU A 135 5.07 -18.38 -8.78
C LEU A 135 4.04 -17.79 -7.79
N GLY A 136 3.70 -16.50 -7.95
CA GLY A 136 2.73 -15.82 -7.07
C GLY A 136 3.26 -15.57 -5.65
N LEU A 137 2.33 -15.37 -4.72
CA LEU A 137 2.63 -15.12 -3.31
C LEU A 137 2.85 -16.44 -2.56
N SER A 138 3.88 -16.51 -1.71
CA SER A 138 4.11 -17.64 -0.81
C SER A 138 3.03 -17.73 0.28
N ALA A 139 2.94 -18.88 0.96
CA ALA A 139 2.03 -19.03 2.09
C ALA A 139 2.31 -18.05 3.23
N SER A 140 3.59 -17.78 3.51
CA SER A 140 4.02 -16.79 4.52
C SER A 140 3.64 -15.37 4.12
N GLU A 141 3.86 -14.97 2.88
CA GLU A 141 3.45 -13.66 2.36
C GLU A 141 1.94 -13.48 2.44
N ARG A 142 1.17 -14.50 2.07
CA ARG A 142 -0.30 -14.48 2.18
C ARG A 142 -0.77 -14.29 3.62
N ALA A 143 -0.17 -15.00 4.57
CA ALA A 143 -0.50 -14.85 5.99
C ALA A 143 -0.21 -13.43 6.49
N THR A 144 0.92 -12.85 6.12
CA THR A 144 1.29 -11.48 6.48
C THR A 144 0.33 -10.45 5.88
N ILE A 145 -0.09 -10.63 4.62
CA ILE A 145 -1.04 -9.73 3.97
C ILE A 145 -2.43 -9.83 4.63
N ARG A 146 -2.87 -11.02 5.01
CA ARG A 146 -4.14 -11.21 5.74
C ARG A 146 -4.12 -10.54 7.10
N ALA A 147 -3.03 -10.69 7.85
CA ALA A 147 -2.85 -10.02 9.14
C ALA A 147 -2.92 -8.48 8.97
N PHE A 148 -2.22 -7.94 7.98
CA PHE A 148 -2.28 -6.52 7.65
C PHE A 148 -3.70 -6.05 7.28
N ALA A 149 -4.44 -6.84 6.51
CA ALA A 149 -5.83 -6.52 6.17
C ALA A 149 -6.74 -6.46 7.40
N ALA A 150 -6.55 -7.38 8.35
CA ALA A 150 -7.31 -7.40 9.60
C ALA A 150 -7.00 -6.18 10.47
N GLU A 151 -5.72 -5.85 10.66
CA GLU A 151 -5.29 -4.64 11.39
C GLU A 151 -5.86 -3.38 10.75
N LEU A 152 -5.84 -3.31 9.43
CA LEU A 152 -6.33 -2.17 8.68
C LEU A 152 -7.85 -2.02 8.81
N TRP A 153 -8.59 -3.14 8.80
CA TRP A 153 -10.02 -3.14 9.07
C TRP A 153 -10.31 -2.60 10.48
N ASP A 154 -9.66 -3.14 11.50
CA ASP A 154 -9.86 -2.76 12.90
C ASP A 154 -9.54 -1.27 13.13
N ALA A 155 -8.47 -0.76 12.53
CA ALA A 155 -8.07 0.65 12.63
C ALA A 155 -9.01 1.61 11.87
N SER A 156 -9.69 1.10 10.83
CA SER A 156 -10.50 1.93 9.93
C SER A 156 -11.98 1.98 10.31
N VAL A 157 -12.48 1.00 11.06
CA VAL A 157 -13.85 0.99 11.54
C VAL A 157 -13.95 1.93 12.76
N PRO A 158 -14.78 2.99 12.72
CA PRO A 158 -14.95 3.84 13.89
C PRO A 158 -15.46 3.03 15.08
N ALA A 159 -14.91 3.27 16.25
CA ALA A 159 -15.30 2.63 17.53
C ALA A 159 -16.78 2.82 17.92
N LEU A 160 -17.57 3.45 17.08
CA LEU A 160 -19.00 3.74 17.26
C LEU A 160 -19.94 2.60 16.81
N LEU A 161 -19.39 1.45 16.37
CA LEU A 161 -20.18 0.27 15.97
C LEU A 161 -20.04 -0.91 16.93
N ILE A 162 -19.50 -0.67 18.12
CA ILE A 162 -19.41 -1.67 19.19
C ILE A 162 -20.46 -1.33 20.26
#